data_d7a5300772ef102438670cc82ebe0ead
#
_entry.id   d7a5300772ef102438670cc82ebe0ead
#
_cell.length_a   1.000
_cell.length_b   1.000
_cell.length_c   1.000
_cell.angle_alpha   90.00
_cell.angle_beta   90.00
_cell.angle_gamma   90.00
#
_symmetry.space_group_name_H-M   'P 1'
#
loop_
_entity.id
_entity.type
_entity.pdbx_description
1 polymer ?
#
loop_
_entity_poly.entity_id
_entity_poly.type
_entity_poly.pdbx_seq_one_letter_code
_entity_poly.pdbx_strand_id
1 'polypeptide(L)'
;KGVKFRRNYGKSAALNIGFLKSKGDVVITMDADLQDSPEEIPELYKMITEDNFDLVSGWKQKRYDPFTKTIPTKLFNWAARKASSIKLNDFNCGLKAYKRVVVKSIEIYGDMHRYVPALAKYAGFTNIGEKVVQHQARKYGVTKFGLNRFLNGPLDLITVAFMGKFGKKPMHFFGA
;
A
#
# COMPACT_ATOMS: atom_id res chain seq x y z
N LYS A 1 10.89 4.58 -18.78
CA LYS A 1 11.89 3.50 -18.63
C LYS A 1 11.16 2.25 -18.13
N GLY A 2 11.45 1.07 -18.74
CA GLY A 2 10.90 -0.21 -18.31
C GLY A 2 11.89 -1.01 -17.45
N VAL A 3 11.36 -1.85 -16.56
CA VAL A 3 12.13 -2.85 -15.82
C VAL A 3 11.56 -4.22 -16.13
N LYS A 4 12.36 -5.12 -16.67
CA LYS A 4 11.97 -6.49 -16.99
C LYS A 4 12.53 -7.44 -15.92
N PHE A 5 11.67 -8.22 -15.31
CA PHE A 5 12.04 -9.31 -14.41
C PHE A 5 12.25 -10.61 -15.19
N ARG A 6 13.11 -11.50 -14.68
CA ARG A 6 13.31 -12.84 -15.26
C ARG A 6 12.08 -13.75 -15.11
N ARG A 7 11.26 -13.52 -14.05
CA ARG A 7 9.98 -14.20 -13.79
C ARG A 7 9.06 -13.28 -13.00
N ASN A 8 7.83 -13.68 -12.75
CA ASN A 8 6.93 -12.95 -11.84
C ASN A 8 7.39 -13.11 -10.38
N TYR A 9 7.84 -12.03 -9.77
CA TYR A 9 8.22 -11.94 -8.35
C TYR A 9 7.16 -11.28 -7.47
N GLY A 10 5.98 -11.00 -8.04
CA GLY A 10 4.88 -10.34 -7.34
C GLY A 10 4.95 -8.82 -7.31
N LYS A 11 3.87 -8.21 -6.78
CA LYS A 11 3.68 -6.76 -6.78
C LYS A 11 4.68 -6.04 -5.86
N SER A 12 5.02 -6.63 -4.71
CA SER A 12 5.96 -6.03 -3.75
C SER A 12 7.35 -5.84 -4.35
N ALA A 13 7.88 -6.85 -5.04
CA ALA A 13 9.17 -6.74 -5.71
C ALA A 13 9.15 -5.66 -6.82
N ALA A 14 8.06 -5.57 -7.58
CA ALA A 14 7.90 -4.54 -8.61
C ALA A 14 7.89 -3.13 -7.99
N LEU A 15 7.15 -2.92 -6.90
CA LEU A 15 7.12 -1.64 -6.18
C LEU A 15 8.48 -1.29 -5.59
N ASN A 16 9.15 -2.25 -4.96
CA ASN A 16 10.47 -2.03 -4.36
C ASN A 16 11.49 -1.54 -5.39
N ILE A 17 11.57 -2.20 -6.54
CA ILE A 17 12.44 -1.77 -7.64
C ILE A 17 12.01 -0.41 -8.21
N GLY A 18 10.71 -0.17 -8.34
CA GLY A 18 10.17 1.14 -8.73
C GLY A 18 10.61 2.25 -7.77
N PHE A 19 10.50 2.03 -6.48
CA PHE A 19 10.93 2.95 -5.43
C PHE A 19 12.43 3.20 -5.47
N LEU A 20 13.24 2.15 -5.59
CA LEU A 20 14.70 2.27 -5.70
C LEU A 20 15.12 3.09 -6.92
N LYS A 21 14.45 2.90 -8.06
CA LYS A 21 14.78 3.57 -9.33
C LYS A 21 14.13 4.94 -9.51
N SER A 22 13.16 5.31 -8.69
CA SER A 22 12.50 6.62 -8.75
C SER A 22 13.48 7.75 -8.42
N LYS A 23 13.37 8.89 -9.13
CA LYS A 23 14.23 10.07 -8.98
C LYS A 23 13.46 11.34 -8.66
N GLY A 24 12.14 11.37 -8.89
CA GLY A 24 11.28 12.52 -8.60
C GLY A 24 11.13 12.77 -7.10
N ASP A 25 10.83 14.00 -6.72
CA ASP A 25 10.59 14.39 -5.32
C ASP A 25 9.27 13.82 -4.79
N VAL A 26 8.30 13.66 -5.68
CA VAL A 26 7.05 12.94 -5.45
C VAL A 26 7.06 11.66 -6.26
N VAL A 27 6.70 10.55 -5.62
CA VAL A 27 6.56 9.25 -6.27
C VAL A 27 5.09 8.84 -6.19
N ILE A 28 4.49 8.47 -7.32
CA ILE A 28 3.10 8.03 -7.38
C ILE A 28 3.06 6.60 -7.90
N THR A 29 2.33 5.73 -7.20
CA THR A 29 2.04 4.37 -7.64
C THR A 29 0.62 4.29 -8.18
N MET A 30 0.41 3.53 -9.24
CA MET A 30 -0.89 3.27 -9.84
C MET A 30 -0.91 1.87 -10.45
N ASP A 31 -2.02 1.17 -10.34
CA ASP A 31 -2.18 -0.14 -10.99
C ASP A 31 -2.44 0.05 -12.49
N ALA A 32 -1.80 -0.80 -13.32
CA ALA A 32 -1.86 -0.70 -14.80
C ALA A 32 -3.06 -1.46 -15.40
N ASP A 33 -4.10 -1.74 -14.61
CA ASP A 33 -5.30 -2.47 -15.04
C ASP A 33 -6.46 -1.56 -15.47
N LEU A 34 -6.18 -0.26 -15.61
CA LEU A 34 -7.12 0.79 -16.04
C LEU A 34 -8.33 0.98 -15.11
N GLN A 35 -8.22 0.56 -13.85
CA GLN A 35 -9.27 0.77 -12.84
C GLN A 35 -9.07 2.07 -12.06
N ASP A 36 -7.83 2.54 -11.94
CA ASP A 36 -7.50 3.81 -11.30
C ASP A 36 -7.52 4.95 -12.33
N SER A 37 -8.01 6.14 -11.95
CA SER A 37 -8.09 7.31 -12.82
C SER A 37 -6.82 8.17 -12.72
N PRO A 38 -6.12 8.42 -13.85
CA PRO A 38 -4.96 9.32 -13.86
C PRO A 38 -5.30 10.77 -13.49
N GLU A 39 -6.56 11.19 -13.65
CA GLU A 39 -7.04 12.53 -13.30
C GLU A 39 -6.92 12.83 -11.79
N GLU A 40 -6.75 11.82 -10.96
CA GLU A 40 -6.53 11.98 -9.52
C GLU A 40 -5.07 12.39 -9.18
N ILE A 41 -4.13 12.22 -10.12
CA ILE A 41 -2.70 12.46 -9.90
C ILE A 41 -2.39 13.92 -9.52
N PRO A 42 -2.93 14.95 -10.17
CA PRO A 42 -2.60 16.33 -9.84
C PRO A 42 -2.94 16.70 -8.39
N GLU A 43 -4.08 16.25 -7.88
CA GLU A 43 -4.49 16.55 -6.51
C GLU A 43 -3.67 15.76 -5.48
N LEU A 44 -3.38 14.48 -5.75
CA LEU A 44 -2.46 13.70 -4.91
C LEU A 44 -1.06 14.33 -4.85
N TYR A 45 -0.57 14.85 -5.98
CA TYR A 45 0.70 15.59 -6.04
C TYR A 45 0.66 16.83 -5.17
N LYS A 46 -0.42 17.63 -5.28
CA LYS A 46 -0.64 18.84 -4.49
C LYS A 46 -0.65 18.55 -2.98
N MET A 47 -1.33 17.49 -2.55
CA MET A 47 -1.35 17.09 -1.14
C MET A 47 0.05 16.78 -0.59
N ILE A 48 0.95 16.22 -1.41
CA ILE A 48 2.34 15.98 -1.00
C ILE A 48 3.15 17.28 -0.95
N THR A 49 2.99 18.16 -1.95
CA THR A 49 3.85 19.34 -2.13
C THR A 49 3.39 20.55 -1.34
N GLU A 50 2.08 20.79 -1.25
CA GLU A 50 1.49 21.98 -0.62
C GLU A 50 0.97 21.66 0.79
N ASP A 51 0.25 20.55 0.98
CA ASP A 51 -0.32 20.17 2.29
C ASP A 51 0.68 19.39 3.16
N ASN A 52 1.90 19.18 2.65
CA ASN A 52 3.03 18.56 3.34
C ASN A 52 2.81 17.13 3.84
N PHE A 53 1.87 16.37 3.27
CA PHE A 53 1.72 14.95 3.60
C PHE A 53 2.98 14.16 3.22
N ASP A 54 3.35 13.18 4.05
CA ASP A 54 4.44 12.25 3.76
C ASP A 54 3.99 11.17 2.78
N LEU A 55 2.74 10.72 2.96
CA LEU A 55 2.07 9.72 2.15
C LEU A 55 0.58 10.02 2.06
N VAL A 56 0.01 9.92 0.87
CA VAL A 56 -1.44 9.97 0.65
C VAL A 56 -1.90 8.68 -0.02
N SER A 57 -2.88 7.99 0.57
CA SER A 57 -3.51 6.80 0.00
C SER A 57 -4.82 7.16 -0.67
N GLY A 58 -5.08 6.61 -1.85
CA GLY A 58 -6.42 6.67 -2.41
C GLY A 58 -7.41 5.84 -1.58
N TRP A 59 -8.66 6.31 -1.51
CA TRP A 59 -9.79 5.59 -0.93
C TRP A 59 -10.86 5.34 -1.98
N LYS A 60 -11.03 4.08 -2.37
CA LYS A 60 -12.09 3.64 -3.31
C LYS A 60 -13.41 3.51 -2.54
N GLN A 61 -14.10 4.64 -2.32
CA GLN A 61 -15.35 4.69 -1.55
C GLN A 61 -16.47 3.89 -2.23
N LYS A 62 -16.61 4.05 -3.55
CA LYS A 62 -17.54 3.24 -4.37
C LYS A 62 -16.72 2.14 -5.07
N ARG A 63 -16.94 0.89 -4.67
CA ARG A 63 -16.30 -0.28 -5.29
C ARG A 63 -17.31 -1.02 -6.14
N TYR A 64 -16.92 -1.32 -7.37
CA TYR A 64 -17.70 -2.17 -8.28
C TYR A 64 -17.33 -3.67 -8.12
N ASP A 65 -16.71 -4.03 -7.00
CA ASP A 65 -16.30 -5.40 -6.71
C ASP A 65 -17.48 -6.23 -6.12
N PRO A 66 -17.55 -7.55 -6.38
CA PRO A 66 -18.55 -8.44 -5.78
C PRO A 66 -18.49 -8.43 -4.25
N PHE A 67 -19.63 -8.65 -3.60
CA PHE A 67 -19.78 -8.67 -2.13
C PHE A 67 -18.81 -9.65 -1.44
N THR A 68 -18.49 -10.77 -2.09
CA THR A 68 -17.50 -11.75 -1.61
C THR A 68 -16.11 -11.20 -1.39
N LYS A 69 -15.75 -10.07 -2.02
CA LYS A 69 -14.46 -9.39 -1.84
C LYS A 69 -14.56 -8.22 -0.86
N THR A 70 -15.74 -7.64 -0.68
CA THR A 70 -15.92 -6.42 0.11
C THR A 70 -15.83 -6.70 1.61
N ILE A 71 -16.43 -7.80 2.10
CA ILE A 71 -16.43 -8.17 3.53
C ILE A 71 -15.01 -8.47 4.03
N PRO A 72 -14.22 -9.34 3.37
CA PRO A 72 -12.83 -9.58 3.78
C PRO A 72 -11.96 -8.31 3.74
N THR A 73 -12.19 -7.45 2.77
CA THR A 73 -11.45 -6.18 2.68
C THR A 73 -11.76 -5.24 3.86
N LYS A 74 -13.02 -5.17 4.31
CA LYS A 74 -13.40 -4.37 5.48
C LYS A 74 -12.76 -4.89 6.77
N LEU A 75 -12.79 -6.21 6.97
CA LEU A 75 -12.15 -6.85 8.12
C LEU A 75 -10.63 -6.61 8.11
N PHE A 76 -10.00 -6.78 6.96
CA PHE A 76 -8.59 -6.50 6.77
C PHE A 76 -8.24 -5.04 7.10
N ASN A 77 -8.97 -4.08 6.55
CA ASN A 77 -8.75 -2.66 6.82
C ASN A 77 -8.95 -2.30 8.30
N TRP A 78 -9.94 -2.90 8.96
CA TRP A 78 -10.14 -2.75 10.41
C TRP A 78 -8.93 -3.26 11.20
N ALA A 79 -8.46 -4.48 10.90
CA ALA A 79 -7.30 -5.07 11.56
C ALA A 79 -6.02 -4.28 11.29
N ALA A 80 -5.80 -3.83 10.06
CA ALA A 80 -4.66 -3.01 9.67
C ALA A 80 -4.66 -1.65 10.40
N ARG A 81 -5.83 -1.00 10.55
CA ARG A 81 -5.98 0.22 11.35
C ARG A 81 -5.60 0.00 12.80
N LYS A 82 -6.11 -1.08 13.40
CA LYS A 82 -5.83 -1.39 14.81
C LYS A 82 -4.34 -1.69 15.04
N ALA A 83 -3.72 -2.46 14.17
CA ALA A 83 -2.31 -2.85 14.27
C ALA A 83 -1.35 -1.67 14.03
N SER A 84 -1.63 -0.82 13.03
CA SER A 84 -0.76 0.30 12.66
C SER A 84 -1.11 1.62 13.37
N SER A 85 -2.29 1.73 13.99
CA SER A 85 -2.84 2.98 14.53
C SER A 85 -2.91 4.11 13.48
N ILE A 86 -3.16 3.76 12.20
CA ILE A 86 -3.33 4.71 11.10
C ILE A 86 -4.80 4.78 10.74
N LYS A 87 -5.34 6.00 10.60
CA LYS A 87 -6.75 6.22 10.27
C LYS A 87 -6.95 6.24 8.73
N LEU A 88 -6.77 5.09 8.07
CA LEU A 88 -7.10 4.91 6.65
C LEU A 88 -8.29 3.99 6.48
N ASN A 89 -9.17 4.31 5.53
CA ASN A 89 -10.30 3.47 5.15
C ASN A 89 -9.91 2.38 4.15
N ASP A 90 -8.88 2.64 3.32
CA ASP A 90 -8.44 1.71 2.27
C ASP A 90 -6.92 1.55 2.22
N PHE A 91 -6.39 0.54 2.89
CA PHE A 91 -4.97 0.16 2.79
C PHE A 91 -4.62 -0.49 1.45
N ASN A 92 -5.61 -1.10 0.77
CA ASN A 92 -5.39 -1.90 -0.44
C ASN A 92 -5.39 -1.09 -1.74
N CYS A 93 -5.72 0.19 -1.72
CA CYS A 93 -5.70 1.03 -2.91
C CYS A 93 -4.30 1.05 -3.53
N GLY A 94 -4.20 0.81 -4.85
CA GLY A 94 -2.93 0.86 -5.59
C GLY A 94 -2.45 2.29 -5.85
N LEU A 95 -3.40 3.21 -5.96
CA LEU A 95 -3.12 4.63 -6.21
C LEU A 95 -2.70 5.31 -4.90
N LYS A 96 -1.43 5.67 -4.81
CA LYS A 96 -0.83 6.35 -3.65
C LYS A 96 0.24 7.32 -4.11
N ALA A 97 0.39 8.43 -3.37
CA ALA A 97 1.47 9.40 -3.55
C ALA A 97 2.36 9.42 -2.31
N TYR A 98 3.65 9.68 -2.51
CA TYR A 98 4.68 9.65 -1.47
C TYR A 98 5.71 10.74 -1.69
N LYS A 99 6.26 11.32 -0.61
CA LYS A 99 7.56 11.99 -0.69
C LYS A 99 8.65 10.99 -1.06
N ARG A 100 9.63 11.42 -1.86
CA ARG A 100 10.78 10.56 -2.22
C ARG A 100 11.48 9.95 -1.00
N VAL A 101 11.65 10.71 0.07
CA VAL A 101 12.29 10.24 1.30
C VAL A 101 11.56 9.04 1.89
N VAL A 102 10.23 8.99 1.85
CA VAL A 102 9.43 7.85 2.35
C VAL A 102 9.79 6.58 1.60
N VAL A 103 9.71 6.61 0.26
CA VAL A 103 9.96 5.41 -0.56
C VAL A 103 11.41 4.96 -0.52
N LYS A 104 12.36 5.86 -0.17
CA LYS A 104 13.77 5.51 0.01
C LYS A 104 14.08 4.96 1.40
N SER A 105 13.19 5.16 2.38
CA SER A 105 13.38 4.74 3.77
C SER A 105 12.69 3.41 4.11
N ILE A 106 11.88 2.87 3.20
CA ILE A 106 11.15 1.61 3.40
C ILE A 106 11.60 0.56 2.40
N GLU A 107 11.60 -0.69 2.83
CA GLU A 107 11.83 -1.86 1.99
C GLU A 107 10.55 -2.70 1.93
N ILE A 108 10.20 -3.17 0.72
CA ILE A 108 8.96 -3.93 0.48
C ILE A 108 9.31 -5.30 -0.07
N TYR A 109 8.95 -6.35 0.65
CA TYR A 109 9.12 -7.75 0.25
C TYR A 109 7.87 -8.56 0.56
N GLY A 110 7.81 -9.83 0.17
CA GLY A 110 6.65 -10.69 0.36
C GLY A 110 5.36 -10.05 -0.16
N ASP A 111 4.30 -10.03 0.63
CA ASP A 111 3.02 -9.38 0.32
C ASP A 111 2.84 -8.00 1.00
N MET A 112 3.94 -7.37 1.43
CA MET A 112 3.93 -6.09 2.17
C MET A 112 3.45 -4.88 1.37
N HIS A 113 3.21 -5.00 0.07
CA HIS A 113 2.70 -3.89 -0.76
C HIS A 113 1.41 -3.26 -0.25
N ARG A 114 0.61 -3.97 0.54
CA ARG A 114 -0.63 -3.46 1.17
C ARG A 114 -0.35 -2.63 2.41
N TYR A 115 0.78 -2.87 3.05
CA TYR A 115 1.15 -2.29 4.34
C TYR A 115 2.12 -1.12 4.21
N VAL A 116 2.34 -0.60 3.00
CA VAL A 116 3.23 0.54 2.77
C VAL A 116 2.94 1.72 3.72
N PRO A 117 1.68 2.10 3.99
CA PRO A 117 1.42 3.15 4.99
C PRO A 117 1.91 2.79 6.39
N ALA A 118 1.77 1.52 6.81
CA ALA A 118 2.27 1.06 8.10
C ALA A 118 3.80 1.06 8.15
N LEU A 119 4.46 0.60 7.10
CA LEU A 119 5.92 0.64 6.98
C LEU A 119 6.45 2.08 7.04
N ALA A 120 5.79 3.01 6.34
CA ALA A 120 6.12 4.44 6.39
C ALA A 120 6.01 4.99 7.82
N LYS A 121 4.91 4.67 8.54
CA LYS A 121 4.75 5.08 9.93
C LYS A 121 5.84 4.52 10.84
N TYR A 122 6.19 3.24 10.70
CA TYR A 122 7.27 2.64 11.47
C TYR A 122 8.65 3.21 11.15
N ALA A 123 8.83 3.73 9.93
CA ALA A 123 10.02 4.49 9.54
C ALA A 123 10.01 5.95 10.05
N GLY A 124 8.95 6.38 10.77
CA GLY A 124 8.85 7.70 11.39
C GLY A 124 8.02 8.73 10.60
N PHE A 125 7.43 8.36 9.47
CA PHE A 125 6.58 9.25 8.68
C PHE A 125 5.14 9.17 9.18
N THR A 126 4.69 10.21 9.89
CA THR A 126 3.40 10.20 10.59
C THR A 126 2.31 11.00 9.91
N ASN A 127 2.67 11.93 8.99
CA ASN A 127 1.69 12.73 8.26
C ASN A 127 1.13 11.94 7.05
N ILE A 128 0.23 10.98 7.36
CA ILE A 128 -0.38 10.07 6.39
C ILE A 128 -1.83 10.45 6.18
N GLY A 129 -2.17 10.83 4.94
CA GLY A 129 -3.50 11.23 4.52
C GLY A 129 -4.21 10.21 3.63
N GLU A 130 -5.48 10.48 3.38
CA GLU A 130 -6.32 9.70 2.48
C GLU A 130 -7.16 10.63 1.60
N LYS A 131 -7.32 10.28 0.32
CA LYS A 131 -8.15 10.99 -0.64
C LYS A 131 -9.16 10.04 -1.28
N VAL A 132 -10.42 10.43 -1.32
CA VAL A 132 -11.43 9.70 -2.11
C VAL A 132 -11.05 9.78 -3.58
N VAL A 133 -10.92 8.62 -4.23
CA VAL A 133 -10.52 8.50 -5.63
C VAL A 133 -11.57 7.74 -6.43
N GLN A 134 -11.70 8.08 -7.71
CA GLN A 134 -12.58 7.38 -8.63
C GLN A 134 -12.04 5.98 -8.92
N HIS A 135 -12.94 5.02 -8.98
CA HIS A 135 -12.65 3.64 -9.35
C HIS A 135 -13.55 3.20 -10.49
N GLN A 136 -12.96 2.67 -11.53
CA GLN A 136 -13.67 2.17 -12.70
C GLN A 136 -13.82 0.64 -12.63
N ALA A 137 -14.90 0.13 -13.21
CA ALA A 137 -15.05 -1.31 -13.39
C ALA A 137 -13.95 -1.82 -14.34
N ARG A 138 -13.45 -3.03 -14.06
CA ARG A 138 -12.43 -3.65 -14.89
C ARG A 138 -12.94 -3.85 -16.32
N LYS A 139 -12.21 -3.31 -17.31
CA LYS A 139 -12.54 -3.44 -18.74
C LYS A 139 -11.89 -4.67 -19.39
N TYR A 140 -10.71 -5.09 -18.89
CA TYR A 140 -9.91 -6.16 -19.49
C TYR A 140 -9.39 -7.14 -18.47
N GLY A 141 -9.24 -8.40 -18.86
CA GLY A 141 -8.65 -9.46 -18.06
C GLY A 141 -9.58 -10.08 -17.01
N VAL A 142 -9.21 -11.26 -16.52
CA VAL A 142 -9.91 -11.98 -15.45
C VAL A 142 -9.13 -11.91 -14.14
N THR A 143 -9.85 -11.89 -13.03
CA THR A 143 -9.25 -11.86 -11.69
C THR A 143 -8.59 -13.21 -11.38
N LYS A 144 -7.27 -13.21 -11.18
CA LYS A 144 -6.47 -14.41 -10.81
C LYS A 144 -6.36 -14.61 -9.28
N PHE A 145 -7.40 -14.28 -8.52
CA PHE A 145 -7.33 -14.37 -7.06
C PHE A 145 -7.84 -15.71 -6.54
N GLY A 146 -6.96 -16.50 -5.89
CA GLY A 146 -7.28 -17.73 -5.21
C GLY A 146 -7.64 -17.54 -3.73
N LEU A 147 -8.20 -18.61 -3.10
CA LEU A 147 -8.61 -18.67 -1.69
C LEU A 147 -7.45 -18.50 -0.69
N ASN A 148 -6.21 -18.82 -1.06
CA ASN A 148 -5.02 -18.72 -0.22
C ASN A 148 -4.77 -17.30 0.31
N ARG A 149 -5.34 -16.27 -0.33
CA ARG A 149 -5.23 -14.88 0.10
C ARG A 149 -5.93 -14.59 1.42
N PHE A 150 -6.95 -15.37 1.78
CA PHE A 150 -7.67 -15.22 3.04
C PHE A 150 -6.82 -15.62 4.25
N LEU A 151 -5.91 -16.59 4.07
CA LEU A 151 -4.99 -17.02 5.12
C LEU A 151 -3.74 -16.13 5.18
N ASN A 152 -3.23 -15.69 4.03
CA ASN A 152 -2.01 -14.87 3.97
C ASN A 152 -2.21 -13.46 4.54
N GLY A 153 -3.39 -12.83 4.34
CA GLY A 153 -3.64 -11.48 4.84
C GLY A 153 -3.44 -11.31 6.35
N PRO A 154 -4.05 -12.11 7.22
CA PRO A 154 -3.82 -12.08 8.67
C PRO A 154 -2.37 -12.37 9.05
N LEU A 155 -1.70 -13.34 8.40
CA LEU A 155 -0.29 -13.68 8.67
C LEU A 155 0.65 -12.53 8.30
N ASP A 156 0.40 -11.89 7.16
CA ASP A 156 1.16 -10.70 6.72
C ASP A 156 0.97 -9.54 7.71
N LEU A 157 -0.25 -9.36 8.23
CA LEU A 157 -0.53 -8.31 9.22
C LEU A 157 0.24 -8.55 10.52
N ILE A 158 0.27 -9.79 11.01
CA ILE A 158 1.07 -10.18 12.18
C ILE A 158 2.54 -9.90 11.91
N THR A 159 3.04 -10.28 10.73
CA THR A 159 4.43 -10.05 10.32
C THR A 159 4.77 -8.55 10.33
N VAL A 160 3.93 -7.72 9.74
CA VAL A 160 4.15 -6.25 9.70
C VAL A 160 4.08 -5.63 11.10
N ALA A 161 3.11 -6.05 11.92
CA ALA A 161 3.01 -5.59 13.31
C ALA A 161 4.23 -6.00 14.15
N PHE A 162 4.69 -7.25 13.98
CA PHE A 162 5.91 -7.77 14.61
C PHE A 162 7.15 -6.97 14.16
N MET A 163 7.34 -6.80 12.86
CA MET A 163 8.46 -6.03 12.32
C MET A 163 8.46 -4.57 12.79
N GLY A 164 7.28 -3.95 12.87
CA GLY A 164 7.16 -2.58 13.37
C GLY A 164 7.54 -2.44 14.83
N LYS A 165 7.18 -3.41 15.68
CA LYS A 165 7.41 -3.36 17.12
C LYS A 165 8.77 -3.95 17.53
N PHE A 166 9.18 -5.04 16.89
CA PHE A 166 10.33 -5.84 17.30
C PHE A 166 11.43 -5.94 16.23
N GLY A 167 11.23 -5.40 15.03
CA GLY A 167 12.19 -5.55 13.91
C GLY A 167 13.61 -5.09 14.22
N LYS A 168 13.78 -4.10 15.10
CA LYS A 168 15.09 -3.64 15.57
C LYS A 168 15.58 -4.33 16.86
N LYS A 169 14.72 -5.10 17.52
CA LYS A 169 15.01 -5.77 18.80
C LYS A 169 14.25 -7.11 18.89
N PRO A 170 14.53 -8.09 18.01
CA PRO A 170 13.76 -9.33 17.95
C PRO A 170 13.83 -10.15 19.24
N MET A 171 14.92 -10.05 20.00
CA MET A 171 15.08 -10.75 21.28
C MET A 171 14.12 -10.25 22.37
N HIS A 172 13.62 -9.00 22.27
CA HIS A 172 12.61 -8.50 23.23
C HIS A 172 11.24 -9.20 23.08
N PHE A 173 11.01 -9.92 22.00
CA PHE A 173 9.81 -10.75 21.85
C PHE A 173 9.90 -12.06 22.67
N PHE A 174 11.11 -12.60 22.81
CA PHE A 174 11.37 -13.87 23.48
C PHE A 174 11.80 -13.70 24.94
N GLY A 175 12.19 -12.51 25.36
CA GLY A 175 12.80 -12.25 26.67
C GLY A 175 12.04 -11.26 27.56
N ALA A 176 10.78 -10.96 27.21
CA ALA A 176 9.92 -10.11 28.04
C ALA A 176 9.10 -10.95 29.01
#